data_5a3a58e740009367677bc04d79a587f0
#
_entry.id   5a3a58e740009367677bc04d79a587f0
#
_cell.length_a   1.000
_cell.length_b   1.000
_cell.length_c   1.000
_cell.angle_alpha   90.00
_cell.angle_beta   90.00
_cell.angle_gamma   90.00
#
_symmetry.space_group_name_H-M   'P 1'
#
loop_
_entity.id
_entity.type
_entity.pdbx_description
1 polymer ?
#
loop_
_entity_poly.entity_id
_entity_poly.type
_entity_poly.pdbx_seq_one_letter_code
_entity_poly.pdbx_strand_id
1 'polypeptide(L)'
;MPRPGHIRRRREWKETYRGMNYRTLGNTGLMVSEIGMGCEGLAGGEEHILEMFAAAAKVGVNYLDFYTADPEIRSGAGRALKGMRDRFIIQGHLCSIWQNGQYKRTRDIREVKAGFEDLMERLSVPFLDVGMIHYVDSMEDLETVLNGPVAEYARQLKAEGRIHHIGMSSHNPRVALEAAKSGLIEVLMFSVNPCYDLQPAGEDCEALWSEENYQKPLVNMDPERQELYETCNRLGIGITVMKAFGGGDLLDEKLSPAGKALTPYQCLHYALTRPAVATVLSGARTAEQLIDGAGYSDAPESEKDYALAFAQFPKIRWEGHCMYCGHCAPCPKGIDVAMVTKFLNLCRAQGQIPETVREHYAVLPHRADECTACGACEKRCPFGVSVRENMREAAALFGGGGQPEREV
;
A
#
# COMPACT_ATOMS: atom_id res chain seq x y z
N MET A 1 -10.09 -12.56 23.25
CA MET A 1 -11.37 -11.85 22.96
C MET A 1 -11.02 -10.43 22.56
N PRO A 2 -11.43 -9.93 21.40
CA PRO A 2 -11.17 -8.54 21.04
C PRO A 2 -11.92 -7.61 21.97
N ARG A 3 -11.26 -6.55 22.44
CA ARG A 3 -11.84 -5.56 23.35
C ARG A 3 -13.04 -4.84 22.69
N PRO A 4 -14.13 -4.53 23.41
CA PRO A 4 -15.38 -3.98 22.84
C PRO A 4 -15.26 -2.63 22.06
N GLY A 5 -14.13 -1.92 22.19
CA GLY A 5 -13.91 -0.63 21.53
C GLY A 5 -13.68 -0.70 20.01
N HIS A 6 -13.17 -1.83 19.47
CA HIS A 6 -12.87 -1.94 18.04
C HIS A 6 -14.11 -2.15 17.15
N ILE A 7 -15.18 -2.72 17.69
CA ILE A 7 -16.43 -2.98 16.93
C ILE A 7 -17.27 -1.71 16.77
N ARG A 8 -17.24 -0.79 17.76
CA ARG A 8 -17.93 0.51 17.68
C ARG A 8 -17.36 1.40 16.56
N ARG A 9 -16.02 1.42 16.38
CA ARG A 9 -15.37 2.22 15.33
C ARG A 9 -15.78 1.84 13.91
N ARG A 10 -16.09 0.57 13.62
CA ARG A 10 -16.49 0.10 12.28
C ARG A 10 -17.81 0.73 11.77
N ARG A 11 -18.75 1.08 12.64
CA ARG A 11 -20.05 1.70 12.26
C ARG A 11 -19.97 3.21 12.16
N GLU A 12 -19.26 3.85 13.07
CA GLU A 12 -19.22 5.32 13.18
C GLU A 12 -18.48 5.98 12.00
N TRP A 13 -17.41 5.35 11.46
CA TRP A 13 -16.65 5.91 10.34
C TRP A 13 -17.44 5.94 9.02
N LYS A 14 -18.25 4.93 8.73
CA LYS A 14 -19.07 4.87 7.50
C LYS A 14 -20.20 5.88 7.46
N GLU A 15 -20.66 6.37 8.60
CA GLU A 15 -21.77 7.33 8.68
C GLU A 15 -21.29 8.79 8.66
N THR A 16 -20.02 9.06 8.96
CA THR A 16 -19.51 10.42 9.17
C THR A 16 -18.93 11.05 7.91
N TYR A 17 -18.41 10.26 6.98
CA TYR A 17 -17.71 10.76 5.78
C TYR A 17 -18.28 10.11 4.51
N ARG A 18 -19.15 10.83 3.81
CA ARG A 18 -19.57 10.47 2.45
C ARG A 18 -18.42 10.78 1.52
N GLY A 19 -18.01 9.76 0.75
CA GLY A 19 -17.00 9.90 -0.28
C GLY A 19 -15.67 9.21 -0.03
N MET A 20 -15.20 8.95 1.20
CA MET A 20 -13.97 8.23 1.49
C MET A 20 -14.22 6.72 1.62
N ASN A 21 -13.47 5.91 0.87
CA ASN A 21 -13.44 4.46 1.04
C ASN A 21 -12.39 4.05 2.08
N TYR A 22 -12.69 2.96 2.80
CA TYR A 22 -11.81 2.42 3.83
C TYR A 22 -11.53 0.95 3.58
N ARG A 23 -10.29 0.54 3.84
CA ARG A 23 -9.82 -0.84 3.71
C ARG A 23 -9.25 -1.35 5.03
N THR A 24 -9.32 -2.66 5.24
CA THR A 24 -8.61 -3.28 6.37
C THR A 24 -7.13 -3.34 6.06
N LEU A 25 -6.29 -2.87 6.98
CA LEU A 25 -4.82 -2.94 6.87
C LEU A 25 -4.35 -4.34 7.27
N GLY A 26 -4.28 -5.26 6.32
CA GLY A 26 -3.94 -6.66 6.59
C GLY A 26 -4.79 -7.27 7.70
N ASN A 27 -4.16 -8.04 8.59
CA ASN A 27 -4.80 -8.68 9.75
C ASN A 27 -4.78 -7.81 11.02
N THR A 28 -4.40 -6.53 10.93
CA THR A 28 -4.31 -5.63 12.10
C THR A 28 -5.67 -5.26 12.71
N GLY A 29 -6.74 -5.42 11.96
CA GLY A 29 -8.07 -4.94 12.34
C GLY A 29 -8.26 -3.42 12.18
N LEU A 30 -7.23 -2.68 11.76
CA LEU A 30 -7.31 -1.25 11.51
C LEU A 30 -8.05 -0.99 10.19
N MET A 31 -9.05 -0.12 10.22
CA MET A 31 -9.76 0.37 9.03
C MET A 31 -9.15 1.70 8.61
N VAL A 32 -8.39 1.70 7.52
CA VAL A 32 -7.64 2.86 7.01
C VAL A 32 -8.33 3.44 5.78
N SER A 33 -8.30 4.77 5.64
CA SER A 33 -8.75 5.44 4.41
C SER A 33 -7.85 5.04 3.24
N GLU A 34 -8.41 4.89 2.02
CA GLU A 34 -7.62 4.56 0.81
C GLU A 34 -6.52 5.58 0.56
N ILE A 35 -6.75 6.84 0.95
CA ILE A 35 -5.77 7.92 0.91
C ILE A 35 -5.36 8.25 2.33
N GLY A 36 -4.07 8.18 2.60
CA GLY A 36 -3.42 8.60 3.83
C GLY A 36 -2.64 9.91 3.64
N MET A 37 -2.23 10.52 4.72
CA MET A 37 -1.40 11.73 4.71
C MET A 37 0.02 11.42 5.17
N GLY A 38 0.99 11.63 4.28
CA GLY A 38 2.41 11.68 4.64
C GLY A 38 2.72 13.02 5.30
N CYS A 39 3.21 12.98 6.54
CA CYS A 39 3.43 14.19 7.34
C CYS A 39 4.73 14.94 7.00
N GLU A 40 5.46 14.53 5.97
CA GLU A 40 6.59 15.29 5.40
C GLU A 40 6.14 16.64 4.83
N GLY A 41 4.95 16.69 4.22
CA GLY A 41 4.39 17.90 3.62
C GLY A 41 3.96 18.98 4.62
N LEU A 42 4.08 18.73 5.93
CA LEU A 42 3.66 19.66 7.00
C LEU A 42 4.68 20.78 7.30
N ALA A 43 5.79 20.86 6.57
CA ALA A 43 6.73 21.97 6.68
C ALA A 43 6.08 23.27 6.17
N GLY A 44 5.88 24.25 7.04
CA GLY A 44 5.19 25.51 6.70
C GLY A 44 4.67 26.28 7.92
N GLY A 45 4.99 25.79 9.11
CA GLY A 45 4.59 26.39 10.36
C GLY A 45 3.26 25.89 10.90
N GLU A 46 2.87 26.40 12.07
CA GLU A 46 1.74 25.86 12.83
C GLU A 46 0.39 26.03 12.12
N GLU A 47 0.14 27.17 11.51
CA GLU A 47 -1.11 27.45 10.80
C GLU A 47 -1.32 26.45 9.65
N HIS A 48 -0.28 26.20 8.87
CA HIS A 48 -0.27 25.22 7.79
C HIS A 48 -0.59 23.79 8.33
N ILE A 49 0.06 23.39 9.43
CA ILE A 49 -0.16 22.08 10.04
C ILE A 49 -1.64 21.95 10.47
N LEU A 50 -2.19 22.96 11.14
CA LEU A 50 -3.58 22.96 11.57
C LEU A 50 -4.56 22.86 10.39
N GLU A 51 -4.28 23.59 9.30
CA GLU A 51 -5.05 23.56 8.06
C GLU A 51 -5.04 22.15 7.42
N MET A 52 -3.88 21.53 7.33
CA MET A 52 -3.74 20.17 6.79
C MET A 52 -4.52 19.13 7.61
N PHE A 53 -4.46 19.20 8.94
CA PHE A 53 -5.23 18.30 9.81
C PHE A 53 -6.72 18.54 9.71
N ALA A 54 -7.15 19.79 9.61
CA ALA A 54 -8.55 20.14 9.40
C ALA A 54 -9.06 19.61 8.04
N ALA A 55 -8.26 19.75 6.99
CA ALA A 55 -8.56 19.18 5.67
C ALA A 55 -8.67 17.67 5.71
N ALA A 56 -7.69 16.98 6.32
CA ALA A 56 -7.70 15.52 6.50
C ALA A 56 -8.99 15.06 7.21
N ALA A 57 -9.31 15.68 8.33
CA ALA A 57 -10.52 15.37 9.10
C ALA A 57 -11.81 15.64 8.30
N LYS A 58 -11.83 16.70 7.48
CA LYS A 58 -12.99 17.09 6.65
C LYS A 58 -13.29 16.08 5.56
N VAL A 59 -12.26 15.50 4.92
CA VAL A 59 -12.42 14.56 3.80
C VAL A 59 -12.36 13.09 4.22
N GLY A 60 -12.22 12.80 5.52
CA GLY A 60 -12.22 11.43 6.04
C GLY A 60 -10.89 10.70 5.94
N VAL A 61 -9.79 11.40 5.63
CA VAL A 61 -8.44 10.83 5.75
C VAL A 61 -8.18 10.53 7.22
N ASN A 62 -7.87 9.26 7.51
CA ASN A 62 -7.66 8.81 8.89
C ASN A 62 -6.30 8.16 9.14
N TYR A 63 -5.44 8.05 8.12
CA TYR A 63 -4.11 7.46 8.27
C TYR A 63 -3.02 8.50 8.10
N LEU A 64 -2.16 8.61 9.12
CA LEU A 64 -1.07 9.60 9.18
C LEU A 64 0.27 8.87 9.29
N ASP A 65 1.26 9.31 8.49
CA ASP A 65 2.61 8.77 8.54
C ASP A 65 3.63 9.80 9.01
N PHE A 66 4.29 9.52 10.14
CA PHE A 66 5.32 10.36 10.75
C PHE A 66 6.69 9.71 10.61
N TYR A 67 7.27 9.69 9.39
CA TYR A 67 8.67 9.33 9.27
C TYR A 67 9.60 10.51 9.63
N THR A 68 9.12 11.75 9.41
CA THR A 68 9.88 12.94 9.74
C THR A 68 10.21 13.03 11.23
N ALA A 69 11.44 13.38 11.53
CA ALA A 69 11.89 13.62 12.89
C ALA A 69 11.94 15.12 13.26
N ASP A 70 11.52 16.00 12.35
CA ASP A 70 11.52 17.44 12.56
C ASP A 70 10.69 17.82 13.81
N PRO A 71 11.32 18.48 14.82
CA PRO A 71 10.67 18.82 16.07
C PRO A 71 9.49 19.79 15.91
N GLU A 72 9.54 20.70 14.93
CA GLU A 72 8.47 21.68 14.69
C GLU A 72 7.24 20.98 14.11
N ILE A 73 7.45 20.09 13.13
CA ILE A 73 6.40 19.29 12.52
C ILE A 73 5.75 18.39 13.58
N ARG A 74 6.54 17.63 14.34
CA ARG A 74 6.01 16.74 15.39
C ARG A 74 5.21 17.51 16.46
N SER A 75 5.76 18.63 16.96
CA SER A 75 5.09 19.44 17.99
C SER A 75 3.82 20.13 17.45
N GLY A 76 3.87 20.64 16.22
CA GLY A 76 2.70 21.22 15.55
C GLY A 76 1.59 20.20 15.36
N ALA A 77 1.96 18.99 14.90
CA ALA A 77 1.02 17.87 14.75
C ALA A 77 0.41 17.45 16.10
N GLY A 78 1.21 17.42 17.18
CA GLY A 78 0.71 17.17 18.52
C GLY A 78 -0.37 18.16 18.96
N ARG A 79 -0.17 19.45 18.65
CA ARG A 79 -1.21 20.47 18.91
C ARG A 79 -2.44 20.25 18.05
N ALA A 80 -2.27 19.93 16.77
CA ALA A 80 -3.39 19.64 15.86
C ALA A 80 -4.19 18.39 16.28
N LEU A 81 -3.53 17.37 16.83
CA LEU A 81 -4.17 16.14 17.32
C LEU A 81 -4.98 16.34 18.59
N LYS A 82 -4.79 17.45 19.29
CA LYS A 82 -5.51 17.70 20.55
C LYS A 82 -7.02 17.72 20.35
N GLY A 83 -7.71 16.80 21.01
CA GLY A 83 -9.16 16.62 20.91
C GLY A 83 -9.65 15.85 19.69
N MET A 84 -8.74 15.42 18.81
CA MET A 84 -9.10 14.60 17.63
C MET A 84 -8.20 13.37 17.43
N ARG A 85 -7.37 12.99 18.41
CA ARG A 85 -6.47 11.81 18.32
C ARG A 85 -7.21 10.55 17.87
N ASP A 86 -8.40 10.34 18.35
CA ASP A 86 -9.22 9.15 18.06
C ASP A 86 -9.73 9.09 16.61
N ARG A 87 -9.61 10.17 15.88
CA ARG A 87 -9.96 10.22 14.45
C ARG A 87 -8.87 9.64 13.55
N PHE A 88 -7.64 9.50 14.07
CA PHE A 88 -6.49 9.14 13.26
C PHE A 88 -5.82 7.85 13.73
N ILE A 89 -5.36 7.08 12.76
CA ILE A 89 -4.45 5.96 12.92
C ILE A 89 -3.05 6.52 12.63
N ILE A 90 -2.14 6.40 13.59
CA ILE A 90 -0.82 7.01 13.50
C ILE A 90 0.24 5.92 13.30
N GLN A 91 0.94 6.01 12.18
CA GLN A 91 2.17 5.30 11.87
C GLN A 91 3.35 6.24 12.22
N GLY A 92 4.18 5.82 13.18
CA GLY A 92 5.36 6.59 13.57
C GLY A 92 6.62 5.76 13.40
N HIS A 93 7.71 6.40 12.95
CA HIS A 93 8.92 5.68 12.60
C HIS A 93 9.94 5.62 13.75
N LEU A 94 10.30 4.39 14.12
CA LEU A 94 11.50 4.08 14.91
C LEU A 94 12.73 4.25 14.01
N CYS A 95 13.88 4.54 14.61
CA CYS A 95 15.15 4.71 13.88
C CYS A 95 15.24 5.96 13.00
N SER A 96 14.28 6.89 13.12
CA SER A 96 14.29 8.22 12.50
C SER A 96 14.40 9.27 13.60
N ILE A 97 15.51 9.97 13.65
CA ILE A 97 15.82 10.97 14.69
C ILE A 97 16.22 12.31 14.07
N TRP A 98 16.18 13.36 14.89
CA TRP A 98 16.68 14.68 14.55
C TRP A 98 17.97 14.95 15.29
N GLN A 99 19.03 15.23 14.55
CA GLN A 99 20.35 15.50 15.13
C GLN A 99 21.05 16.61 14.36
N ASN A 100 21.61 17.58 15.05
CA ASN A 100 22.33 18.71 14.44
C ASN A 100 21.51 19.49 13.40
N GLY A 101 20.20 19.65 13.66
CA GLY A 101 19.30 20.39 12.75
C GLY A 101 18.87 19.64 11.51
N GLN A 102 19.06 18.33 11.47
CA GLN A 102 18.70 17.51 10.32
C GLN A 102 18.24 16.10 10.69
N TYR A 103 17.56 15.46 9.75
CA TYR A 103 17.19 14.05 9.83
C TYR A 103 18.42 13.14 9.86
N LYS A 104 18.34 12.09 10.69
CA LYS A 104 19.31 10.99 10.72
C LYS A 104 18.61 9.66 10.88
N ARG A 105 18.97 8.67 10.06
CA ARG A 105 18.67 7.26 10.29
C ARG A 105 19.69 6.65 11.24
N THR A 106 19.24 5.87 12.22
CA THR A 106 20.14 5.24 13.21
C THR A 106 19.69 3.82 13.54
N ARG A 107 20.66 2.97 13.93
CA ARG A 107 20.45 1.65 14.55
C ARG A 107 21.02 1.60 15.99
N ASP A 108 21.65 2.67 16.45
CA ASP A 108 22.06 2.77 17.88
C ASP A 108 20.80 2.78 18.75
N ILE A 109 20.65 1.74 19.56
CA ILE A 109 19.45 1.54 20.36
C ILE A 109 19.17 2.67 21.36
N ARG A 110 20.19 3.37 21.82
CA ARG A 110 20.03 4.52 22.73
C ARG A 110 19.41 5.70 21.97
N GLU A 111 19.90 5.94 20.75
CA GLU A 111 19.34 6.97 19.87
C GLU A 111 17.92 6.61 19.43
N VAL A 112 17.66 5.33 19.10
CA VAL A 112 16.31 4.84 18.73
C VAL A 112 15.33 5.07 19.88
N LYS A 113 15.70 4.72 21.11
CA LYS A 113 14.87 4.94 22.31
C LYS A 113 14.60 6.43 22.52
N ALA A 114 15.64 7.26 22.49
CA ALA A 114 15.49 8.70 22.65
C ALA A 114 14.60 9.32 21.56
N GLY A 115 14.77 8.89 20.31
CA GLY A 115 13.95 9.35 19.17
C GLY A 115 12.47 8.92 19.26
N PHE A 116 12.21 7.75 19.83
CA PHE A 116 10.84 7.30 20.10
C PHE A 116 10.18 8.12 21.22
N GLU A 117 10.89 8.39 22.31
CA GLU A 117 10.38 9.25 23.39
C GLU A 117 10.10 10.68 22.88
N ASP A 118 11.01 11.27 22.10
CA ASP A 118 10.80 12.56 21.46
C ASP A 118 9.55 12.57 20.55
N LEU A 119 9.35 11.51 19.77
CA LEU A 119 8.15 11.37 18.91
C LEU A 119 6.87 11.36 19.75
N MET A 120 6.84 10.53 20.80
CA MET A 120 5.65 10.38 21.67
C MET A 120 5.34 11.66 22.44
N GLU A 121 6.36 12.30 23.00
CA GLU A 121 6.23 13.54 23.74
C GLU A 121 5.70 14.67 22.85
N ARG A 122 6.30 14.87 21.68
CA ARG A 122 5.92 15.95 20.76
C ARG A 122 4.56 15.75 20.15
N LEU A 123 4.21 14.53 19.76
CA LEU A 123 2.86 14.21 19.28
C LEU A 123 1.83 14.25 20.43
N SER A 124 2.28 14.20 21.69
CA SER A 124 1.42 14.16 22.88
C SER A 124 0.35 13.06 22.79
N VAL A 125 0.76 11.86 22.39
CA VAL A 125 -0.12 10.71 22.21
C VAL A 125 0.27 9.57 23.17
N PRO A 126 -0.69 8.78 23.64
CA PRO A 126 -0.41 7.69 24.58
C PRO A 126 0.19 6.45 23.90
N PHE A 127 -0.04 6.27 22.61
CA PHE A 127 0.46 5.16 21.82
C PHE A 127 0.47 5.51 20.32
N LEU A 128 1.23 4.76 19.55
CA LEU A 128 1.12 4.70 18.08
C LEU A 128 0.33 3.46 17.67
N ASP A 129 -0.47 3.58 16.60
CA ASP A 129 -1.17 2.42 16.05
C ASP A 129 -0.17 1.48 15.33
N VAL A 130 0.84 2.06 14.64
CA VAL A 130 1.92 1.31 14.00
C VAL A 130 3.28 1.94 14.36
N GLY A 131 4.18 1.13 14.94
CA GLY A 131 5.59 1.48 15.10
C GLY A 131 6.41 0.91 13.95
N MET A 132 6.87 1.79 13.06
CA MET A 132 7.53 1.44 11.80
C MET A 132 9.05 1.42 11.96
N ILE A 133 9.72 0.30 11.74
CA ILE A 133 11.19 0.23 11.66
C ILE A 133 11.59 0.88 10.33
N HIS A 134 12.28 2.01 10.43
CA HIS A 134 12.52 2.91 9.32
C HIS A 134 13.65 2.47 8.41
N TYR A 135 13.37 2.45 7.10
CA TYR A 135 14.31 2.39 5.99
C TYR A 135 15.30 1.22 6.08
N VAL A 136 14.85 0.03 5.70
CA VAL A 136 15.65 -1.20 5.65
C VAL A 136 15.72 -1.66 4.19
N ASP A 137 16.84 -1.42 3.50
CA ASP A 137 16.98 -1.65 2.07
C ASP A 137 18.12 -2.60 1.68
N SER A 138 18.94 -3.06 2.65
CA SER A 138 19.92 -4.11 2.42
C SER A 138 19.67 -5.35 3.28
N MET A 139 20.10 -6.51 2.80
CA MET A 139 19.99 -7.77 3.55
C MET A 139 20.81 -7.75 4.84
N GLU A 140 21.98 -7.09 4.83
CA GLU A 140 22.83 -6.91 6.01
C GLU A 140 22.11 -6.09 7.10
N ASP A 141 21.46 -4.95 6.71
CA ASP A 141 20.69 -4.13 7.64
C ASP A 141 19.46 -4.89 8.16
N LEU A 142 18.80 -5.68 7.31
CA LEU A 142 17.68 -6.53 7.71
C LEU A 142 18.11 -7.54 8.78
N GLU A 143 19.21 -8.24 8.56
CA GLU A 143 19.76 -9.20 9.52
C GLU A 143 20.11 -8.54 10.86
N THR A 144 20.76 -7.36 10.79
CA THR A 144 21.06 -6.53 11.96
C THR A 144 19.80 -6.13 12.72
N VAL A 145 18.74 -5.77 12.02
CA VAL A 145 17.46 -5.39 12.64
C VAL A 145 16.78 -6.60 13.27
N LEU A 146 16.64 -7.70 12.54
CA LEU A 146 15.88 -8.88 12.99
C LEU A 146 16.51 -9.55 14.21
N ASN A 147 17.83 -9.62 14.27
CA ASN A 147 18.61 -10.31 15.31
C ASN A 147 19.14 -9.35 16.38
N GLY A 148 18.90 -8.05 16.24
CA GLY A 148 19.46 -7.01 17.08
C GLY A 148 18.46 -6.34 18.03
N PRO A 149 18.96 -5.36 18.81
CA PRO A 149 18.18 -4.68 19.84
C PRO A 149 17.01 -3.84 19.30
N VAL A 150 16.98 -3.51 18.01
CA VAL A 150 15.88 -2.74 17.41
C VAL A 150 14.60 -3.57 17.37
N ALA A 151 14.67 -4.83 16.91
CA ALA A 151 13.51 -5.71 16.89
C ALA A 151 13.05 -6.08 18.31
N GLU A 152 14.01 -6.29 19.24
CA GLU A 152 13.69 -6.52 20.65
C GLU A 152 12.91 -5.34 21.24
N TYR A 153 13.39 -4.12 21.00
CA TYR A 153 12.72 -2.90 21.47
C TYR A 153 11.33 -2.71 20.85
N ALA A 154 11.17 -2.98 19.56
CA ALA A 154 9.86 -2.93 18.92
C ALA A 154 8.87 -3.93 19.55
N ARG A 155 9.32 -5.17 19.85
CA ARG A 155 8.51 -6.16 20.57
C ARG A 155 8.18 -5.71 22.01
N GLN A 156 9.14 -5.09 22.70
CA GLN A 156 8.94 -4.52 24.03
C GLN A 156 7.86 -3.43 23.99
N LEU A 157 7.99 -2.45 23.10
CA LEU A 157 7.00 -1.38 22.93
C LEU A 157 5.59 -1.92 22.62
N LYS A 158 5.50 -2.99 21.82
CA LYS A 158 4.23 -3.65 21.54
C LYS A 158 3.67 -4.35 22.79
N ALA A 159 4.49 -5.03 23.56
CA ALA A 159 4.08 -5.68 24.80
C ALA A 159 3.60 -4.67 25.86
N GLU A 160 4.23 -3.50 25.92
CA GLU A 160 3.86 -2.38 26.79
C GLU A 160 2.61 -1.61 26.28
N GLY A 161 2.14 -1.88 25.07
CA GLY A 161 1.01 -1.18 24.45
C GLY A 161 1.34 0.25 23.98
N ARG A 162 2.63 0.58 23.87
CA ARG A 162 3.10 1.87 23.35
C ARG A 162 3.05 1.93 21.84
N ILE A 163 3.15 0.80 21.17
CA ILE A 163 2.77 0.60 19.78
C ILE A 163 1.81 -0.61 19.71
N HIS A 164 0.84 -0.59 18.79
CA HIS A 164 -0.08 -1.72 18.68
C HIS A 164 0.38 -2.74 17.64
N HIS A 165 1.00 -2.29 16.55
CA HIS A 165 1.52 -3.12 15.47
C HIS A 165 2.95 -2.76 15.14
N ILE A 166 3.75 -3.75 14.72
CA ILE A 166 5.11 -3.53 14.23
C ILE A 166 5.07 -3.49 12.71
N GLY A 167 5.67 -2.45 12.13
CA GLY A 167 5.88 -2.33 10.70
C GLY A 167 7.34 -2.16 10.33
N MET A 168 7.62 -2.21 9.03
CA MET A 168 8.94 -1.91 8.46
C MET A 168 8.75 -1.15 7.14
N SER A 169 9.63 -0.19 6.85
CA SER A 169 9.66 0.48 5.55
C SER A 169 10.86 0.04 4.73
N SER A 170 10.62 -0.23 3.44
CA SER A 170 11.66 -0.62 2.48
C SER A 170 11.30 -0.15 1.07
N HIS A 171 12.34 0.05 0.23
CA HIS A 171 12.22 0.27 -1.20
C HIS A 171 12.67 -0.97 -2.00
N ASN A 172 13.39 -1.90 -1.34
CA ASN A 172 13.94 -3.10 -1.95
C ASN A 172 12.97 -4.28 -1.81
N PRO A 173 12.42 -4.83 -2.92
CA PRO A 173 11.43 -5.91 -2.86
C PRO A 173 11.96 -7.19 -2.20
N ARG A 174 13.24 -7.53 -2.39
CA ARG A 174 13.86 -8.71 -1.78
C ARG A 174 13.94 -8.57 -0.27
N VAL A 175 14.39 -7.43 0.22
CA VAL A 175 14.48 -7.14 1.67
C VAL A 175 13.10 -7.12 2.29
N ALA A 176 12.13 -6.47 1.65
CA ALA A 176 10.75 -6.42 2.09
C ALA A 176 10.09 -7.81 2.13
N LEU A 177 10.39 -8.67 1.15
CA LEU A 177 9.90 -10.05 1.09
C LEU A 177 10.43 -10.89 2.26
N GLU A 178 11.72 -10.81 2.55
CA GLU A 178 12.32 -11.53 3.69
C GLU A 178 11.85 -10.97 5.03
N ALA A 179 11.65 -9.65 5.14
CA ALA A 179 11.02 -9.03 6.30
C ALA A 179 9.59 -9.56 6.51
N ALA A 180 8.80 -9.68 5.45
CA ALA A 180 7.45 -10.24 5.50
C ALA A 180 7.45 -11.71 5.97
N LYS A 181 8.40 -12.52 5.48
CA LYS A 181 8.55 -13.94 5.87
C LYS A 181 9.07 -14.12 7.31
N SER A 182 9.72 -13.11 7.90
CA SER A 182 10.33 -13.20 9.24
C SER A 182 9.33 -13.38 10.38
N GLY A 183 8.05 -13.03 10.17
CA GLY A 183 7.02 -13.02 11.21
C GLY A 183 7.13 -11.86 12.21
N LEU A 184 8.05 -10.91 12.01
CA LEU A 184 8.20 -9.73 12.87
C LEU A 184 7.15 -8.66 12.58
N ILE A 185 6.84 -8.43 11.30
CA ILE A 185 6.04 -7.29 10.86
C ILE A 185 4.60 -7.66 10.54
N GLU A 186 3.68 -6.75 10.79
CA GLU A 186 2.26 -6.83 10.47
C GLU A 186 1.88 -5.80 9.39
N VAL A 187 2.72 -4.78 9.23
CA VAL A 187 2.55 -3.70 8.24
C VAL A 187 3.86 -3.48 7.49
N LEU A 188 3.76 -3.35 6.18
CA LEU A 188 4.88 -2.99 5.32
C LEU A 188 4.60 -1.65 4.67
N MET A 189 5.50 -0.67 4.82
CA MET A 189 5.49 0.53 4.01
C MET A 189 6.42 0.32 2.81
N PHE A 190 5.86 0.39 1.61
CA PHE A 190 6.61 0.05 0.39
C PHE A 190 6.42 1.06 -0.73
N SER A 191 7.44 1.23 -1.57
CA SER A 191 7.38 2.12 -2.72
C SER A 191 6.70 1.41 -3.91
N VAL A 192 5.51 1.90 -4.29
CA VAL A 192 4.69 1.29 -5.34
C VAL A 192 4.31 2.33 -6.39
N ASN A 193 4.76 2.14 -7.59
CA ASN A 193 4.29 2.86 -8.78
C ASN A 193 4.63 2.06 -10.05
N PRO A 194 4.04 2.38 -11.21
CA PRO A 194 4.22 1.58 -12.40
C PRO A 194 5.65 1.52 -12.94
N CYS A 195 6.49 2.49 -12.60
CA CYS A 195 7.88 2.50 -13.05
C CYS A 195 8.78 1.68 -12.12
N TYR A 196 8.55 1.74 -10.82
CA TYR A 196 9.30 0.93 -9.86
C TYR A 196 8.98 -0.56 -9.98
N ASP A 197 7.71 -0.88 -10.24
CA ASP A 197 7.27 -2.27 -10.30
C ASP A 197 7.85 -3.08 -11.46
N LEU A 198 8.47 -2.42 -12.44
CA LEU A 198 9.20 -3.09 -13.52
C LEU A 198 10.69 -3.28 -13.22
N GLN A 199 11.20 -2.79 -12.10
CA GLN A 199 12.63 -2.81 -11.79
C GLN A 199 12.97 -3.89 -10.75
N PRO A 200 14.12 -4.58 -10.93
CA PRO A 200 14.60 -5.58 -10.01
C PRO A 200 14.97 -4.98 -8.65
N ALA A 201 15.22 -5.86 -7.69
CA ALA A 201 15.71 -5.48 -6.38
C ALA A 201 17.05 -4.74 -6.47
N GLY A 202 17.20 -3.69 -5.65
CA GLY A 202 18.42 -2.91 -5.52
C GLY A 202 18.50 -2.28 -4.14
N GLU A 203 19.69 -2.07 -3.62
CA GLU A 203 19.92 -1.45 -2.30
C GLU A 203 19.92 0.08 -2.36
N ASP A 204 20.12 0.64 -3.55
CA ASP A 204 20.09 2.07 -3.79
C ASP A 204 18.72 2.49 -4.35
N CYS A 205 17.90 3.13 -3.51
CA CYS A 205 16.59 3.60 -3.93
C CYS A 205 16.65 4.78 -4.93
N GLU A 206 17.75 5.53 -4.98
CA GLU A 206 17.93 6.60 -5.96
C GLU A 206 18.14 6.04 -7.37
N ALA A 207 18.70 4.83 -7.49
CA ALA A 207 18.85 4.14 -8.77
C ALA A 207 17.51 3.86 -9.46
N LEU A 208 16.40 3.78 -8.70
CA LEU A 208 15.06 3.58 -9.28
C LEU A 208 14.63 4.71 -10.22
N TRP A 209 15.24 5.89 -10.11
CA TRP A 209 15.00 7.04 -10.99
C TRP A 209 16.11 7.28 -12.01
N SER A 210 17.20 6.50 -11.97
CA SER A 210 18.32 6.72 -12.88
C SER A 210 17.90 6.52 -14.33
N GLU A 211 18.31 7.41 -15.22
CA GLU A 211 18.02 7.32 -16.65
C GLU A 211 18.60 6.03 -17.26
N GLU A 212 19.69 5.52 -16.72
CA GLU A 212 20.33 4.28 -17.14
C GLU A 212 19.39 3.07 -17.03
N ASN A 213 18.58 2.99 -15.97
CA ASN A 213 17.62 1.91 -15.78
C ASN A 213 16.51 1.90 -16.83
N TYR A 214 16.24 3.05 -17.46
CA TYR A 214 15.22 3.17 -18.52
C TYR A 214 15.80 3.17 -19.94
N GLN A 215 17.09 2.93 -20.12
CA GLN A 215 17.71 2.79 -21.45
C GLN A 215 17.36 1.47 -22.13
N LYS A 216 17.06 0.43 -21.33
CA LYS A 216 16.57 -0.86 -21.83
C LYS A 216 15.03 -0.90 -21.70
N PRO A 217 14.32 -1.54 -22.65
CA PRO A 217 12.90 -1.76 -22.48
C PRO A 217 12.62 -2.56 -21.19
N LEU A 218 11.81 -1.97 -20.30
CA LEU A 218 11.29 -2.65 -19.12
C LEU A 218 9.93 -3.26 -19.51
N VAL A 219 9.80 -4.56 -19.32
CA VAL A 219 8.59 -5.30 -19.71
C VAL A 219 8.08 -6.10 -18.52
N ASN A 220 6.82 -5.88 -18.18
CA ASN A 220 6.10 -6.53 -17.07
C ASN A 220 6.65 -6.21 -15.67
N MET A 221 5.90 -6.63 -14.65
CA MET A 221 6.30 -6.49 -13.26
C MET A 221 7.50 -7.38 -12.95
N ASP A 222 8.42 -6.86 -12.17
CA ASP A 222 9.52 -7.65 -11.64
C ASP A 222 8.99 -8.82 -10.79
N PRO A 223 9.49 -10.04 -10.97
CA PRO A 223 8.98 -11.21 -10.25
C PRO A 223 9.11 -11.11 -8.72
N GLU A 224 10.17 -10.49 -8.19
CA GLU A 224 10.33 -10.33 -6.73
C GLU A 224 9.29 -9.36 -6.16
N ARG A 225 8.88 -8.32 -6.92
CA ARG A 225 7.80 -7.41 -6.51
C ARG A 225 6.46 -8.10 -6.53
N GLN A 226 6.21 -8.91 -7.55
CA GLN A 226 4.98 -9.71 -7.61
C GLN A 226 4.91 -10.68 -6.43
N GLU A 227 5.98 -11.44 -6.16
CA GLU A 227 6.06 -12.36 -5.02
C GLU A 227 5.86 -11.65 -3.69
N LEU A 228 6.42 -10.43 -3.53
CA LEU A 228 6.23 -9.62 -2.32
C LEU A 228 4.75 -9.31 -2.08
N TYR A 229 4.04 -8.78 -3.08
CA TYR A 229 2.62 -8.42 -2.93
C TYR A 229 1.76 -9.65 -2.59
N GLU A 230 2.00 -10.76 -3.27
CA GLU A 230 1.28 -12.01 -3.05
C GLU A 230 1.58 -12.60 -1.66
N THR A 231 2.84 -12.54 -1.22
CA THR A 231 3.25 -13.01 0.11
C THR A 231 2.63 -12.14 1.21
N CYS A 232 2.66 -10.80 1.08
CA CYS A 232 1.99 -9.92 2.05
C CYS A 232 0.48 -10.22 2.12
N ASN A 233 -0.18 -10.39 0.98
CA ASN A 233 -1.60 -10.73 0.94
C ASN A 233 -1.89 -12.08 1.62
N ARG A 234 -1.07 -13.09 1.37
CA ARG A 234 -1.21 -14.43 1.97
C ARG A 234 -0.98 -14.43 3.48
N LEU A 235 0.02 -13.69 3.94
CA LEU A 235 0.37 -13.60 5.37
C LEU A 235 -0.52 -12.61 6.13
N GLY A 236 -1.39 -11.87 5.45
CA GLY A 236 -2.23 -10.84 6.06
C GLY A 236 -1.43 -9.61 6.53
N ILE A 237 -0.28 -9.34 5.90
CA ILE A 237 0.51 -8.12 6.13
C ILE A 237 -0.10 -7.01 5.28
N GLY A 238 -0.51 -5.92 5.92
CA GLY A 238 -1.06 -4.76 5.21
C GLY A 238 0.06 -3.91 4.61
N ILE A 239 -0.13 -3.45 3.36
CA ILE A 239 0.83 -2.55 2.71
C ILE A 239 0.30 -1.12 2.75
N THR A 240 1.12 -0.18 3.25
CA THR A 240 0.97 1.26 3.12
C THR A 240 1.93 1.74 2.04
N VAL A 241 1.46 2.54 1.09
CA VAL A 241 2.25 2.88 -0.10
C VAL A 241 2.90 4.24 0.03
N MET A 242 4.20 4.30 -0.19
CA MET A 242 4.96 5.52 -0.46
C MET A 242 5.35 5.63 -1.94
N LYS A 243 5.71 6.81 -2.41
CA LYS A 243 6.22 7.08 -3.77
C LYS A 243 5.24 6.75 -4.90
N ALA A 244 3.93 6.74 -4.66
CA ALA A 244 2.93 6.45 -5.71
C ALA A 244 3.01 7.40 -6.91
N PHE A 245 3.42 8.64 -6.69
CA PHE A 245 3.62 9.65 -7.73
C PHE A 245 5.07 9.74 -8.22
N GLY A 246 5.96 8.86 -7.69
CA GLY A 246 7.38 8.93 -8.01
C GLY A 246 8.06 10.23 -7.60
N GLY A 247 7.71 10.78 -6.43
CA GLY A 247 8.18 12.11 -6.01
C GLY A 247 7.50 13.29 -6.76
N GLY A 248 6.55 13.00 -7.64
CA GLY A 248 5.88 13.96 -8.51
C GLY A 248 6.23 13.80 -9.99
N ASP A 249 7.32 13.10 -10.30
CA ASP A 249 7.82 12.96 -11.67
C ASP A 249 6.83 12.27 -12.60
N LEU A 250 6.06 11.30 -12.10
CA LEU A 250 5.03 10.63 -12.90
C LEU A 250 3.88 11.55 -13.34
N LEU A 251 3.73 12.71 -12.71
CA LEU A 251 2.70 13.70 -13.03
C LEU A 251 3.16 14.73 -14.09
N ASP A 252 4.44 14.71 -14.47
CA ASP A 252 5.03 15.61 -15.47
C ASP A 252 5.59 14.81 -16.65
N GLU A 253 5.18 15.16 -17.87
CA GLU A 253 5.57 14.43 -19.09
C GLU A 253 7.08 14.47 -19.36
N LYS A 254 7.76 15.54 -18.94
CA LYS A 254 9.21 15.72 -19.17
C LYS A 254 10.04 14.95 -18.15
N LEU A 255 9.52 14.80 -16.94
CA LEU A 255 10.21 14.14 -15.83
C LEU A 255 9.86 12.66 -15.73
N SER A 256 8.69 12.26 -16.25
CA SER A 256 8.23 10.88 -16.18
C SER A 256 9.20 9.93 -16.90
N PRO A 257 9.78 8.94 -16.18
CA PRO A 257 10.65 7.95 -16.80
C PRO A 257 9.91 7.07 -17.82
N ALA A 258 8.59 7.04 -17.75
CA ALA A 258 7.74 6.38 -18.75
C ALA A 258 7.63 7.19 -20.06
N GLY A 259 8.07 8.45 -20.10
CA GLY A 259 7.96 9.35 -21.25
C GLY A 259 6.55 9.88 -21.50
N LYS A 260 5.64 9.77 -20.51
CA LYS A 260 4.28 10.31 -20.52
C LYS A 260 3.81 10.55 -19.08
N ALA A 261 3.08 11.63 -18.84
CA ALA A 261 2.47 11.89 -17.54
C ALA A 261 1.26 10.99 -17.27
N LEU A 262 1.07 10.66 -16.01
CA LEU A 262 -0.15 10.07 -15.46
C LEU A 262 -0.93 11.13 -14.67
N THR A 263 -2.23 10.94 -14.51
CA THR A 263 -3.00 11.73 -13.56
C THR A 263 -2.78 11.22 -12.13
N PRO A 264 -3.02 12.04 -11.11
CA PRO A 264 -2.97 11.60 -9.73
C PRO A 264 -3.86 10.38 -9.47
N TYR A 265 -5.08 10.35 -10.03
CA TYR A 265 -6.01 9.23 -9.83
C TYR A 265 -5.55 7.93 -10.50
N GLN A 266 -4.88 8.02 -11.65
CA GLN A 266 -4.27 6.85 -12.29
C GLN A 266 -3.13 6.27 -11.44
N CYS A 267 -2.29 7.11 -10.85
CA CYS A 267 -1.22 6.68 -9.94
C CYS A 267 -1.77 6.04 -8.66
N LEU A 268 -2.79 6.66 -8.04
CA LEU A 268 -3.46 6.14 -6.85
C LEU A 268 -4.12 4.79 -7.14
N HIS A 269 -4.85 4.71 -8.26
CA HIS A 269 -5.55 3.49 -8.64
C HIS A 269 -4.58 2.34 -8.94
N TYR A 270 -3.48 2.63 -9.64
CA TYR A 270 -2.43 1.64 -9.84
C TYR A 270 -1.97 1.02 -8.53
N ALA A 271 -1.59 1.84 -7.56
CA ALA A 271 -1.10 1.38 -6.28
C ALA A 271 -2.19 0.62 -5.49
N LEU A 272 -3.41 1.15 -5.42
CA LEU A 272 -4.53 0.57 -4.67
C LEU A 272 -5.04 -0.75 -5.27
N THR A 273 -4.71 -1.06 -6.52
CA THR A 273 -5.05 -2.36 -7.15
C THR A 273 -4.01 -3.45 -6.88
N ARG A 274 -2.86 -3.13 -6.27
CA ARG A 274 -1.87 -4.16 -5.90
C ARG A 274 -2.38 -4.98 -4.70
N PRO A 275 -2.06 -6.29 -4.66
CA PRO A 275 -2.43 -7.14 -3.52
C PRO A 275 -1.91 -6.56 -2.20
N ALA A 276 -2.66 -6.76 -1.11
CA ALA A 276 -2.36 -6.30 0.25
C ALA A 276 -2.30 -4.78 0.47
N VAL A 277 -2.38 -3.95 -0.57
CA VAL A 277 -2.36 -2.48 -0.42
C VAL A 277 -3.68 -1.99 0.18
N ALA A 278 -3.57 -1.27 1.30
CA ALA A 278 -4.72 -0.72 2.03
C ALA A 278 -4.82 0.81 1.92
N THR A 279 -3.70 1.52 1.86
CA THR A 279 -3.67 2.98 1.81
C THR A 279 -2.48 3.50 1.03
N VAL A 280 -2.65 4.63 0.35
CA VAL A 280 -1.58 5.36 -0.33
C VAL A 280 -1.31 6.65 0.41
N LEU A 281 -0.07 6.81 0.89
CA LEU A 281 0.37 8.01 1.59
C LEU A 281 0.61 9.11 0.56
N SER A 282 -0.30 10.07 0.56
CA SER A 282 -0.19 11.23 -0.31
C SER A 282 0.88 12.17 0.25
N GLY A 283 1.81 12.58 -0.60
CA GLY A 283 2.80 13.61 -0.29
C GLY A 283 2.24 15.03 -0.50
N ALA A 284 0.95 15.25 -0.19
CA ALA A 284 0.30 16.54 -0.32
C ALA A 284 1.02 17.60 0.53
N ARG A 285 1.29 18.75 -0.08
CA ARG A 285 1.94 19.90 0.56
C ARG A 285 0.96 21.03 0.86
N THR A 286 -0.28 20.93 0.42
CA THR A 286 -1.35 21.87 0.70
C THR A 286 -2.66 21.14 0.98
N ALA A 287 -3.56 21.80 1.69
CA ALA A 287 -4.89 21.27 1.99
C ALA A 287 -5.68 20.94 0.71
N GLU A 288 -5.54 21.76 -0.34
CA GLU A 288 -6.18 21.52 -1.63
C GLU A 288 -5.68 20.23 -2.26
N GLN A 289 -4.36 20.00 -2.28
CA GLN A 289 -3.79 18.76 -2.83
C GLN A 289 -4.29 17.52 -2.08
N LEU A 290 -4.45 17.61 -0.75
CA LEU A 290 -4.99 16.51 0.05
C LEU A 290 -6.47 16.27 -0.25
N ILE A 291 -7.26 17.34 -0.37
CA ILE A 291 -8.69 17.27 -0.71
C ILE A 291 -8.87 16.69 -2.12
N ASP A 292 -8.09 17.16 -3.10
CA ASP A 292 -8.11 16.67 -4.47
C ASP A 292 -7.74 15.17 -4.52
N GLY A 293 -6.68 14.77 -3.79
CA GLY A 293 -6.30 13.37 -3.68
C GLY A 293 -7.39 12.49 -3.06
N ALA A 294 -8.09 13.00 -2.05
CA ALA A 294 -9.21 12.31 -1.42
C ALA A 294 -10.41 12.14 -2.36
N GLY A 295 -10.58 13.02 -3.33
CA GLY A 295 -11.59 12.93 -4.40
C GLY A 295 -11.49 11.65 -5.24
N TYR A 296 -10.35 10.97 -5.21
CA TYR A 296 -10.16 9.66 -5.85
C TYR A 296 -11.26 8.66 -5.47
N SER A 297 -11.70 8.62 -4.22
CA SER A 297 -12.68 7.64 -3.75
C SER A 297 -14.03 7.77 -4.48
N ASP A 298 -14.43 8.99 -4.85
CA ASP A 298 -15.68 9.28 -5.56
C ASP A 298 -15.50 9.43 -7.08
N ALA A 299 -14.25 9.43 -7.56
CA ALA A 299 -13.96 9.63 -8.98
C ALA A 299 -14.52 8.47 -9.84
N PRO A 300 -15.03 8.76 -11.04
CA PRO A 300 -15.49 7.72 -11.96
C PRO A 300 -14.32 6.83 -12.41
N GLU A 301 -14.61 5.57 -12.75
CA GLU A 301 -13.60 4.60 -13.17
C GLU A 301 -12.82 5.07 -14.42
N SER A 302 -13.43 5.88 -15.27
CA SER A 302 -12.75 6.45 -16.45
C SER A 302 -11.60 7.40 -16.10
N GLU A 303 -11.63 8.07 -14.95
CA GLU A 303 -10.55 8.94 -14.46
C GLU A 303 -9.44 8.16 -13.76
N LYS A 304 -9.76 6.97 -13.29
CA LYS A 304 -8.84 6.04 -12.62
C LYS A 304 -8.10 5.13 -13.61
N ASP A 305 -8.56 5.09 -14.85
CA ASP A 305 -8.04 4.18 -15.87
C ASP A 305 -6.60 4.52 -16.25
N TYR A 306 -5.66 3.72 -15.75
CA TYR A 306 -4.24 3.79 -16.09
C TYR A 306 -3.87 2.85 -17.26
N ALA A 307 -4.70 1.85 -17.57
CA ALA A 307 -4.33 0.79 -18.50
C ALA A 307 -4.14 1.31 -19.93
N LEU A 308 -5.04 2.18 -20.40
CA LEU A 308 -4.91 2.79 -21.72
C LEU A 308 -3.68 3.72 -21.80
N ALA A 309 -3.34 4.40 -20.69
CA ALA A 309 -2.13 5.21 -20.63
C ALA A 309 -0.89 4.31 -20.74
N PHE A 310 -0.85 3.19 -20.00
CA PHE A 310 0.28 2.25 -20.01
C PHE A 310 0.49 1.56 -21.35
N ALA A 311 -0.59 1.21 -22.07
CA ALA A 311 -0.50 0.64 -23.40
C ALA A 311 0.16 1.58 -24.42
N GLN A 312 0.26 2.88 -24.12
CA GLN A 312 0.86 3.91 -24.95
C GLN A 312 2.24 4.39 -24.48
N PHE A 313 2.79 3.83 -23.39
CA PHE A 313 4.08 4.25 -22.88
C PHE A 313 5.20 3.86 -23.85
N PRO A 314 6.07 4.80 -24.24
CA PRO A 314 7.12 4.54 -25.22
C PRO A 314 8.29 3.70 -24.65
N LYS A 315 8.57 3.80 -23.36
CA LYS A 315 9.77 3.23 -22.72
C LYS A 315 9.48 2.00 -21.86
N ILE A 316 8.25 1.79 -21.44
CA ILE A 316 7.86 0.66 -20.59
C ILE A 316 6.69 -0.09 -21.21
N ARG A 317 6.67 -1.40 -21.05
CA ARG A 317 5.65 -2.27 -21.64
C ARG A 317 5.09 -3.25 -20.62
N TRP A 318 3.80 -3.54 -20.77
CA TRP A 318 3.09 -4.56 -20.04
C TRP A 318 2.45 -5.47 -21.07
N GLU A 319 2.96 -6.70 -21.22
CA GLU A 319 2.48 -7.66 -22.22
C GLU A 319 2.17 -9.00 -21.56
N GLY A 320 0.98 -9.55 -21.84
CA GLY A 320 0.56 -10.86 -21.31
C GLY A 320 0.31 -10.92 -19.81
N HIS A 321 0.61 -9.85 -19.07
CA HIS A 321 0.46 -9.79 -17.62
C HIS A 321 -0.83 -9.05 -17.21
N CYS A 322 -1.58 -9.63 -16.27
CA CYS A 322 -2.82 -9.01 -15.79
C CYS A 322 -2.53 -7.91 -14.77
N MET A 323 -2.93 -6.69 -15.12
CA MET A 323 -2.79 -5.50 -14.27
C MET A 323 -3.99 -5.27 -13.35
N TYR A 324 -4.95 -6.20 -13.34
CA TYR A 324 -6.21 -6.12 -12.57
C TYR A 324 -7.02 -4.84 -12.81
N CYS A 325 -6.89 -4.26 -14.01
CA CYS A 325 -7.46 -2.95 -14.38
C CYS A 325 -8.97 -2.98 -14.72
N GLY A 326 -9.57 -4.17 -14.83
CA GLY A 326 -11.01 -4.33 -15.09
C GLY A 326 -11.49 -4.17 -16.54
N HIS A 327 -10.64 -3.82 -17.52
CA HIS A 327 -11.03 -3.65 -18.93
C HIS A 327 -11.62 -4.90 -19.59
N CYS A 328 -11.40 -6.07 -19.04
CA CYS A 328 -12.04 -7.31 -19.46
C CYS A 328 -13.56 -7.31 -19.24
N ALA A 329 -14.06 -6.44 -18.37
CA ALA A 329 -15.51 -6.27 -18.14
C ALA A 329 -16.18 -5.43 -19.24
N PRO A 330 -17.52 -5.60 -19.47
CA PRO A 330 -18.39 -6.60 -18.87
C PRO A 330 -18.21 -7.99 -19.51
N CYS A 331 -18.21 -9.04 -18.67
CA CYS A 331 -18.30 -10.41 -19.19
C CYS A 331 -19.76 -10.75 -19.54
N PRO A 332 -20.07 -11.36 -20.69
CA PRO A 332 -21.45 -11.75 -21.02
C PRO A 332 -22.06 -12.75 -20.02
N LYS A 333 -21.22 -13.45 -19.26
CA LYS A 333 -21.62 -14.37 -18.17
C LYS A 333 -21.51 -13.73 -16.78
N GLY A 334 -21.22 -12.44 -16.66
CA GLY A 334 -21.10 -11.76 -15.39
C GLY A 334 -19.83 -12.09 -14.58
N ILE A 335 -18.88 -12.86 -15.17
CA ILE A 335 -17.64 -13.23 -14.46
C ILE A 335 -16.79 -12.00 -14.21
N ASP A 336 -16.36 -11.80 -12.95
CA ASP A 336 -15.28 -10.87 -12.64
C ASP A 336 -13.94 -11.49 -13.03
N VAL A 337 -13.57 -11.25 -14.30
CA VAL A 337 -12.36 -11.83 -14.92
C VAL A 337 -11.10 -11.37 -14.22
N ALA A 338 -11.03 -10.11 -13.76
CA ALA A 338 -9.88 -9.58 -13.08
C ALA A 338 -9.68 -10.25 -11.72
N MET A 339 -10.76 -10.44 -10.97
CA MET A 339 -10.74 -11.12 -9.66
C MET A 339 -10.39 -12.61 -9.80
N VAL A 340 -11.00 -13.31 -10.76
CA VAL A 340 -10.67 -14.72 -11.03
C VAL A 340 -9.20 -14.87 -11.42
N THR A 341 -8.67 -13.98 -12.27
CA THR A 341 -7.25 -14.00 -12.66
C THR A 341 -6.35 -13.70 -11.47
N LYS A 342 -6.75 -12.81 -10.56
CA LYS A 342 -6.02 -12.53 -9.33
C LYS A 342 -5.91 -13.78 -8.45
N PHE A 343 -7.01 -14.50 -8.23
CA PHE A 343 -7.01 -15.74 -7.45
C PHE A 343 -6.14 -16.82 -8.10
N LEU A 344 -6.23 -16.96 -9.43
CA LEU A 344 -5.38 -17.90 -10.18
C LEU A 344 -3.88 -17.56 -10.01
N ASN A 345 -3.50 -16.30 -10.13
CA ASN A 345 -2.10 -15.88 -9.97
C ASN A 345 -1.60 -16.11 -8.54
N LEU A 346 -2.43 -15.90 -7.52
CA LEU A 346 -2.10 -16.25 -6.14
C LEU A 346 -1.84 -17.75 -5.96
N CYS A 347 -2.61 -18.62 -6.62
CA CYS A 347 -2.38 -20.05 -6.58
C CYS A 347 -1.12 -20.48 -7.32
N ARG A 348 -0.86 -19.89 -8.50
CA ARG A 348 0.37 -20.13 -9.28
C ARG A 348 1.62 -19.81 -8.47
N ALA A 349 1.63 -18.64 -7.81
CA ALA A 349 2.75 -18.19 -7.00
C ALA A 349 3.01 -19.10 -5.79
N GLN A 350 1.98 -19.71 -5.22
CA GLN A 350 2.11 -20.55 -4.03
C GLN A 350 2.24 -22.04 -4.34
N GLY A 351 2.05 -22.46 -5.60
CA GLY A 351 2.06 -23.86 -6.00
C GLY A 351 0.94 -24.69 -5.36
N GLN A 352 -0.02 -24.06 -4.70
CA GLN A 352 -1.18 -24.66 -4.04
C GLN A 352 -2.35 -23.68 -3.97
N ILE A 353 -3.54 -24.17 -3.65
CA ILE A 353 -4.70 -23.30 -3.43
C ILE A 353 -4.75 -22.90 -1.95
N PRO A 354 -4.49 -21.65 -1.58
CA PRO A 354 -4.66 -21.19 -0.20
C PRO A 354 -6.12 -21.28 0.24
N GLU A 355 -6.38 -21.62 1.51
CA GLU A 355 -7.73 -21.76 2.04
C GLU A 355 -8.55 -20.48 1.84
N THR A 356 -7.97 -19.32 2.16
CA THR A 356 -8.62 -18.01 1.97
C THR A 356 -8.99 -17.71 0.51
N VAL A 357 -8.14 -18.14 -0.45
CA VAL A 357 -8.44 -18.00 -1.88
C VAL A 357 -9.59 -18.92 -2.27
N ARG A 358 -9.61 -20.16 -1.75
CA ARG A 358 -10.69 -21.12 -1.98
C ARG A 358 -12.03 -20.56 -1.48
N GLU A 359 -12.05 -20.06 -0.25
CA GLU A 359 -13.25 -19.47 0.36
C GLU A 359 -13.76 -18.25 -0.43
N HIS A 360 -12.87 -17.33 -0.79
CA HIS A 360 -13.23 -16.12 -1.55
C HIS A 360 -13.69 -16.46 -2.98
N TYR A 361 -13.05 -17.45 -3.62
CA TYR A 361 -13.48 -17.90 -4.94
C TYR A 361 -14.87 -18.55 -4.89
N ALA A 362 -15.16 -19.35 -3.85
CA ALA A 362 -16.44 -20.05 -3.70
C ALA A 362 -17.64 -19.11 -3.56
N VAL A 363 -17.45 -17.91 -3.00
CA VAL A 363 -18.52 -16.90 -2.84
C VAL A 363 -18.68 -15.95 -4.03
N LEU A 364 -17.88 -16.11 -5.09
CA LEU A 364 -18.07 -15.33 -6.31
C LEU A 364 -19.43 -15.62 -6.93
N PRO A 365 -20.21 -14.62 -7.36
CA PRO A 365 -21.52 -14.80 -7.98
C PRO A 365 -21.45 -15.56 -9.30
N HIS A 366 -20.35 -15.37 -10.05
CA HIS A 366 -20.04 -16.05 -11.30
C HIS A 366 -18.59 -16.50 -11.31
N ARG A 367 -18.34 -17.76 -11.70
CA ARG A 367 -17.01 -18.39 -11.61
C ARG A 367 -16.47 -18.77 -12.98
N ALA A 368 -15.21 -19.18 -13.02
CA ALA A 368 -14.49 -19.47 -14.25
C ALA A 368 -15.11 -20.62 -15.07
N ASP A 369 -15.75 -21.58 -14.43
CA ASP A 369 -16.45 -22.71 -15.08
C ASP A 369 -17.65 -22.28 -15.94
N GLU A 370 -18.20 -21.09 -15.70
CA GLU A 370 -19.27 -20.50 -16.53
C GLU A 370 -18.72 -19.83 -17.82
N CYS A 371 -17.39 -19.80 -18.02
CA CYS A 371 -16.78 -19.15 -19.17
C CYS A 371 -17.08 -19.87 -20.47
N THR A 372 -17.70 -19.17 -21.41
CA THR A 372 -18.00 -19.67 -22.76
C THR A 372 -16.86 -19.49 -23.77
N ALA A 373 -15.70 -19.07 -23.34
CA ALA A 373 -14.52 -18.80 -24.18
C ALA A 373 -14.79 -17.85 -25.37
N CYS A 374 -15.73 -16.91 -25.24
CA CYS A 374 -16.15 -16.02 -26.33
C CYS A 374 -15.07 -14.99 -26.75
N GLY A 375 -14.02 -14.80 -25.96
CA GLY A 375 -12.88 -13.92 -26.26
C GLY A 375 -13.17 -12.41 -26.17
N ALA A 376 -14.35 -11.99 -25.70
CA ALA A 376 -14.69 -10.57 -25.58
C ALA A 376 -13.79 -9.82 -24.60
N CYS A 377 -13.35 -10.49 -23.52
CA CYS A 377 -12.40 -9.96 -22.54
C CYS A 377 -10.99 -9.75 -23.13
N GLU A 378 -10.49 -10.68 -23.94
CA GLU A 378 -9.18 -10.58 -24.60
C GLU A 378 -9.13 -9.43 -25.61
N LYS A 379 -10.20 -9.23 -26.38
CA LYS A 379 -10.30 -8.12 -27.35
C LYS A 379 -10.24 -6.74 -26.68
N ARG A 380 -10.66 -6.65 -25.41
CA ARG A 380 -10.64 -5.40 -24.64
C ARG A 380 -9.38 -5.25 -23.79
N CYS A 381 -8.60 -6.33 -23.62
CA CYS A 381 -7.41 -6.29 -22.79
C CYS A 381 -6.31 -5.46 -23.45
N PRO A 382 -5.88 -4.32 -22.86
CA PRO A 382 -4.82 -3.50 -23.46
C PRO A 382 -3.43 -4.16 -23.36
N PHE A 383 -3.31 -5.23 -22.57
CA PHE A 383 -2.06 -5.94 -22.30
C PHE A 383 -1.95 -7.32 -22.96
N GLY A 384 -2.93 -7.71 -23.78
CA GLY A 384 -2.88 -8.96 -24.53
C GLY A 384 -2.89 -10.22 -23.65
N VAL A 385 -3.51 -10.17 -22.46
CA VAL A 385 -3.60 -11.31 -21.56
C VAL A 385 -4.41 -12.45 -22.18
N SER A 386 -3.91 -13.70 -22.13
CA SER A 386 -4.61 -14.90 -22.59
C SER A 386 -5.72 -15.29 -21.59
N VAL A 387 -6.76 -14.45 -21.53
CA VAL A 387 -7.83 -14.58 -20.53
C VAL A 387 -8.59 -15.89 -20.62
N ARG A 388 -8.85 -16.39 -21.83
CA ARG A 388 -9.57 -17.68 -22.04
C ARG A 388 -8.78 -18.85 -21.46
N GLU A 389 -7.46 -18.80 -21.55
CA GLU A 389 -6.58 -19.81 -20.97
C GLU A 389 -6.59 -19.71 -19.45
N ASN A 390 -6.48 -18.50 -18.89
CA ASN A 390 -6.60 -18.27 -17.45
C ASN A 390 -7.96 -18.75 -16.90
N MET A 391 -9.06 -18.51 -17.60
CA MET A 391 -10.38 -19.00 -17.17
C MET A 391 -10.46 -20.52 -17.20
N ARG A 392 -9.89 -21.17 -18.21
CA ARG A 392 -9.84 -22.64 -18.31
C ARG A 392 -9.02 -23.24 -17.17
N GLU A 393 -7.87 -22.68 -16.90
CA GLU A 393 -7.00 -23.12 -15.78
C GLU A 393 -7.67 -22.89 -14.43
N ALA A 394 -8.26 -21.72 -14.21
CA ALA A 394 -9.01 -21.44 -12.98
C ALA A 394 -10.19 -22.38 -12.79
N ALA A 395 -10.95 -22.69 -13.86
CA ALA A 395 -12.04 -23.66 -13.80
C ALA A 395 -11.54 -25.07 -13.43
N ALA A 396 -10.41 -25.49 -13.99
CA ALA A 396 -9.81 -26.77 -13.64
C ALA A 396 -9.28 -26.80 -12.20
N LEU A 397 -8.63 -25.71 -11.77
CA LEU A 397 -8.00 -25.60 -10.45
C LEU A 397 -9.05 -25.52 -9.31
N PHE A 398 -10.10 -24.75 -9.50
CA PHE A 398 -11.12 -24.51 -8.47
C PHE A 398 -12.37 -25.40 -8.62
N GLY A 399 -12.57 -26.05 -9.77
CA GLY A 399 -13.75 -26.87 -10.06
C GLY A 399 -13.77 -28.26 -9.41
N GLY A 400 -12.64 -28.72 -8.85
CA GLY A 400 -12.53 -30.05 -8.21
C GLY A 400 -12.98 -30.12 -6.75
N GLY A 401 -13.49 -29.06 -6.15
CA GLY A 401 -14.00 -29.04 -4.78
C GLY A 401 -15.53 -28.91 -4.75
N GLY A 402 -16.20 -29.94 -4.22
CA GLY A 402 -17.66 -29.99 -4.06
C GLY A 402 -18.22 -28.70 -3.42
N GLN A 403 -19.40 -28.31 -3.87
CA GLN A 403 -20.15 -27.18 -3.31
C GLN A 403 -20.33 -27.36 -1.80
N PRO A 404 -20.12 -26.34 -0.97
CA PRO A 404 -20.78 -26.31 0.32
C PRO A 404 -22.30 -26.20 0.06
N GLU A 405 -23.06 -27.17 0.57
CA GLU A 405 -24.53 -27.15 0.55
C GLU A 405 -24.99 -25.80 1.11
N ARG A 406 -25.77 -25.07 0.31
CA ARG A 406 -26.48 -23.88 0.79
C ARG A 406 -27.59 -24.37 1.72
N GLU A 407 -27.34 -24.28 3.04
CA GLU A 407 -28.46 -24.32 3.97
C GLU A 407 -29.34 -23.08 3.73
N VAL A 408 -30.61 -23.37 3.47
CA VAL A 408 -31.71 -22.43 3.20
C VAL A 408 -32.13 -21.75 4.48
#